data_d91f4694420bc2f0e54246efeb28afd2
#
_entry.id   d91f4694420bc2f0e54246efeb28afd2
#
_cell.length_a   1.000
_cell.length_b   1.000
_cell.length_c   1.000
_cell.angle_alpha   90.00
_cell.angle_beta   90.00
_cell.angle_gamma   90.00
#
_symmetry.space_group_name_H-M   'P 1'
#
loop_
_entity.id
_entity.type
_entity.pdbx_description
1 polymer ?
#
loop_
_entity_poly.entity_id
_entity_poly.type
_entity_poly.pdbx_seq_one_letter_code
_entity_poly.pdbx_strand_id
1 'polypeptide(L)'
;MTVTPLEQRKRLGQELRRLRSLAGLSGDQLATRVGISQAKVSRIETNVTARPAMDVIARWLDAVDATTEERERVMLLAEAVVTDISSWQAIHRGSLEDRQRQLLELDELASQIRHFQPFLVPGPFQTAEYAHAVIESARFSAGTDVDAAVAMRMKRGARLRDHQDGPQYHVVVTEAAACWVPKGNTSLRRAQLEHLILCANAPRITLQVILNDAPMEMSPMSGFVWVTYSDPAQESVVRVETPSVGLALGGSDDLATYAIVWDRMLRAAMSPDESADWLAVSAHNAS
;
A
#
# COMPACT_ATOMS: atom_id res chain seq x y z
N MET A 1 -10.07 26.03 -5.00
CA MET A 1 -9.36 25.14 -5.95
C MET A 1 -8.47 24.22 -5.14
N THR A 2 -8.77 22.93 -5.08
CA THR A 2 -8.00 21.96 -4.32
C THR A 2 -6.73 21.65 -5.10
N VAL A 3 -5.57 21.92 -4.50
CA VAL A 3 -4.25 21.66 -5.09
C VAL A 3 -4.08 20.13 -5.16
N THR A 4 -3.68 19.60 -6.30
CA THR A 4 -3.49 18.14 -6.45
C THR A 4 -2.25 17.66 -5.68
N PRO A 5 -2.19 16.40 -5.22
CA PRO A 5 -1.01 15.84 -4.57
C PRO A 5 0.27 15.97 -5.40
N LEU A 6 0.15 15.84 -6.73
CA LEU A 6 1.27 16.05 -7.66
C LEU A 6 1.76 17.50 -7.65
N GLU A 7 0.85 18.47 -7.60
CA GLU A 7 1.19 19.89 -7.50
C GLU A 7 1.82 20.23 -6.15
N GLN A 8 1.36 19.62 -5.05
CA GLN A 8 1.95 19.79 -3.73
C GLN A 8 3.40 19.27 -3.69
N ARG A 9 3.67 18.07 -4.23
CA ARG A 9 5.02 17.54 -4.37
C ARG A 9 5.91 18.45 -5.22
N LYS A 10 5.38 18.91 -6.35
CA LYS A 10 6.10 19.83 -7.24
C LYS A 10 6.47 21.13 -6.52
N ARG A 11 5.55 21.69 -5.73
CA ARG A 11 5.82 22.89 -4.91
C ARG A 11 6.87 22.64 -3.85
N LEU A 12 6.79 21.50 -3.13
CA LEU A 12 7.81 21.13 -2.13
C LEU A 12 9.19 21.00 -2.77
N GLY A 13 9.33 20.24 -3.88
CA GLY A 13 10.59 20.06 -4.57
C GLY A 13 11.18 21.38 -5.08
N GLN A 14 10.35 22.25 -5.64
CA GLN A 14 10.76 23.59 -6.11
C GLN A 14 11.24 24.47 -4.95
N GLU A 15 10.56 24.45 -3.80
CA GLU A 15 10.92 25.26 -2.66
C GLU A 15 12.21 24.77 -2.00
N LEU A 16 12.40 23.48 -1.86
CA LEU A 16 13.64 22.89 -1.37
C LEU A 16 14.83 23.23 -2.27
N ARG A 17 14.65 23.14 -3.60
CA ARG A 17 15.65 23.54 -4.58
C ARG A 17 15.98 25.02 -4.49
N ARG A 18 14.97 25.89 -4.33
CA ARG A 18 15.14 27.33 -4.15
C ARG A 18 16.02 27.62 -2.92
N LEU A 19 15.70 27.02 -1.77
CA LEU A 19 16.46 27.22 -0.53
C LEU A 19 17.90 26.73 -0.67
N ARG A 20 18.14 25.54 -1.26
CA ARG A 20 19.49 25.06 -1.53
C ARG A 20 20.27 26.03 -2.42
N SER A 21 19.64 26.55 -3.46
CA SER A 21 20.30 27.49 -4.40
C SER A 21 20.65 28.83 -3.73
N LEU A 22 19.76 29.33 -2.85
CA LEU A 22 20.03 30.54 -2.08
C LEU A 22 21.18 30.36 -1.08
N ALA A 23 21.29 29.14 -0.48
CA ALA A 23 22.44 28.80 0.37
C ALA A 23 23.74 28.55 -0.41
N GLY A 24 23.73 28.67 -1.74
CA GLY A 24 24.89 28.47 -2.59
C GLY A 24 25.41 27.02 -2.65
N LEU A 25 24.61 26.04 -2.26
CA LEU A 25 25.02 24.64 -2.18
C LEU A 25 24.76 23.90 -3.50
N SER A 26 25.75 23.13 -3.96
CA SER A 26 25.56 22.14 -5.01
C SER A 26 24.70 20.95 -4.46
N GLY A 27 24.14 20.13 -5.37
CA GLY A 27 23.44 18.91 -4.97
C GLY A 27 24.32 17.95 -4.16
N ASP A 28 25.60 17.82 -4.52
CA ASP A 28 26.56 16.96 -3.81
C ASP A 28 26.90 17.50 -2.41
N GLN A 29 27.11 18.81 -2.30
CA GLN A 29 27.38 19.44 -1.01
C GLN A 29 26.20 19.30 -0.04
N LEU A 30 24.97 19.49 -0.55
CA LEU A 30 23.76 19.26 0.26
C LEU A 30 23.62 17.80 0.64
N ALA A 31 23.81 16.88 -0.31
CA ALA A 31 23.72 15.43 -0.07
C ALA A 31 24.64 15.00 1.09
N THR A 32 25.88 15.49 1.10
CA THR A 32 26.84 15.25 2.17
C THR A 32 26.37 15.80 3.52
N ARG A 33 25.84 17.02 3.56
CA ARG A 33 25.35 17.65 4.80
C ARG A 33 24.13 16.95 5.39
N VAL A 34 23.22 16.52 4.52
CA VAL A 34 21.96 15.85 4.91
C VAL A 34 22.16 14.36 5.20
N GLY A 35 23.26 13.76 4.72
CA GLY A 35 23.53 12.33 4.88
C GLY A 35 22.68 11.45 3.94
N ILE A 36 22.47 11.92 2.69
CA ILE A 36 21.75 11.19 1.64
C ILE A 36 22.57 11.18 0.33
N SER A 37 22.15 10.41 -0.68
CA SER A 37 22.82 10.44 -1.98
C SER A 37 22.41 11.68 -2.82
N GLN A 38 23.30 12.14 -3.71
CA GLN A 38 22.99 13.20 -4.66
C GLN A 38 21.81 12.85 -5.56
N ALA A 39 21.69 11.58 -5.95
CA ALA A 39 20.55 11.08 -6.70
C ALA A 39 19.22 11.24 -5.92
N LYS A 40 19.24 11.07 -4.58
CA LYS A 40 18.08 11.33 -3.72
C LYS A 40 17.74 12.82 -3.67
N VAL A 41 18.76 13.71 -3.56
CA VAL A 41 18.57 15.18 -3.66
C VAL A 41 17.87 15.54 -4.97
N SER A 42 18.41 15.08 -6.11
CA SER A 42 17.85 15.36 -7.43
C SER A 42 16.39 14.90 -7.55
N ARG A 43 16.07 13.70 -7.06
CA ARG A 43 14.70 13.15 -7.10
C ARG A 43 13.72 13.95 -6.24
N ILE A 44 14.13 14.38 -5.06
CA ILE A 44 13.30 15.23 -4.19
C ILE A 44 13.02 16.57 -4.90
N GLU A 45 14.03 17.21 -5.48
CA GLU A 45 13.88 18.49 -6.16
C GLU A 45 13.07 18.42 -7.47
N THR A 46 13.23 17.34 -8.24
CA THR A 46 12.55 17.17 -9.54
C THR A 46 11.19 16.50 -9.42
N ASN A 47 10.83 16.06 -8.21
CA ASN A 47 9.51 15.50 -7.91
C ASN A 47 9.17 14.17 -8.60
N VAL A 48 10.19 13.42 -9.00
CA VAL A 48 10.00 12.09 -9.56
C VAL A 48 9.85 11.09 -8.42
N THR A 49 8.63 10.78 -8.04
CA THR A 49 8.21 9.71 -7.11
C THR A 49 8.69 9.77 -5.65
N ALA A 50 9.61 10.66 -5.28
CA ALA A 50 10.16 10.68 -3.92
C ALA A 50 9.18 11.32 -2.92
N ARG A 51 8.83 10.55 -1.89
CA ARG A 51 8.23 11.07 -0.65
C ARG A 51 9.37 11.22 0.34
N PRO A 52 9.92 12.41 0.51
CA PRO A 52 11.02 12.58 1.46
C PRO A 52 10.50 12.40 2.88
N ALA A 53 11.19 11.60 3.69
CA ALA A 53 10.88 11.47 5.11
C ALA A 53 11.02 12.83 5.82
N MET A 54 10.21 13.08 6.83
CA MET A 54 10.18 14.37 7.54
C MET A 54 11.53 14.72 8.17
N ASP A 55 12.28 13.73 8.66
CA ASP A 55 13.63 13.91 9.20
C ASP A 55 14.64 14.34 8.14
N VAL A 56 14.50 13.86 6.90
CA VAL A 56 15.32 14.30 5.76
C VAL A 56 15.02 15.75 5.43
N ILE A 57 13.74 16.16 5.44
CA ILE A 57 13.35 17.57 5.22
C ILE A 57 13.89 18.44 6.34
N ALA A 58 13.78 18.03 7.60
CA ALA A 58 14.31 18.77 8.74
C ALA A 58 15.83 19.01 8.60
N ARG A 59 16.61 17.93 8.33
CA ARG A 59 18.07 18.05 8.08
C ARG A 59 18.40 18.91 6.86
N TRP A 60 17.57 18.87 5.83
CA TRP A 60 17.75 19.75 4.66
C TRP A 60 17.62 21.21 5.04
N LEU A 61 16.58 21.56 5.80
CA LEU A 61 16.35 22.92 6.29
C LEU A 61 17.45 23.40 7.23
N ASP A 62 18.00 22.49 8.06
CA ASP A 62 19.19 22.78 8.88
C ASP A 62 20.43 23.04 7.98
N ALA A 63 20.65 22.22 6.97
CA ALA A 63 21.81 22.31 6.08
C ALA A 63 21.85 23.61 5.23
N VAL A 64 20.68 24.22 5.00
CA VAL A 64 20.55 25.47 4.23
C VAL A 64 20.32 26.69 5.13
N ASP A 65 20.43 26.57 6.45
CA ASP A 65 20.19 27.63 7.44
C ASP A 65 18.84 28.34 7.24
N ALA A 66 17.77 27.56 6.98
CA ALA A 66 16.44 28.10 6.73
C ALA A 66 15.90 28.88 7.91
N THR A 67 15.31 30.05 7.65
CA THR A 67 14.64 30.87 8.66
C THR A 67 13.45 30.14 9.28
N THR A 68 12.99 30.57 10.45
CA THR A 68 11.83 29.97 11.14
C THR A 68 10.60 29.97 10.22
N GLU A 69 10.34 31.06 9.51
CA GLU A 69 9.19 31.17 8.59
C GLU A 69 9.31 30.24 7.38
N GLU A 70 10.52 30.11 6.80
CA GLU A 70 10.78 29.17 5.70
C GLU A 70 10.61 27.72 6.17
N ARG A 71 11.11 27.42 7.38
CA ARG A 71 10.96 26.10 8.01
C ARG A 71 9.49 25.73 8.19
N GLU A 72 8.71 26.58 8.82
CA GLU A 72 7.28 26.35 9.03
C GLU A 72 6.55 26.11 7.72
N ARG A 73 6.78 26.95 6.72
CA ARG A 73 6.17 26.84 5.40
C ARG A 73 6.53 25.53 4.69
N VAL A 74 7.81 25.14 4.72
CA VAL A 74 8.26 23.90 4.07
C VAL A 74 7.78 22.67 4.81
N MET A 75 7.78 22.69 6.15
CA MET A 75 7.26 21.58 6.95
C MET A 75 5.76 21.33 6.70
N LEU A 76 4.94 22.38 6.61
CA LEU A 76 3.53 22.25 6.22
C LEU A 76 3.34 21.65 4.82
N LEU A 77 4.19 22.06 3.85
CA LEU A 77 4.18 21.46 2.51
C LEU A 77 4.61 19.98 2.55
N ALA A 78 5.62 19.65 3.37
CA ALA A 78 6.13 18.31 3.53
C ALA A 78 5.10 17.39 4.18
N GLU A 79 4.43 17.81 5.24
CA GLU A 79 3.34 17.07 5.89
C GLU A 79 2.23 16.73 4.90
N ALA A 80 1.82 17.69 4.06
CA ALA A 80 0.82 17.46 3.02
C ALA A 80 1.27 16.47 1.95
N VAL A 81 2.58 16.34 1.71
CA VAL A 81 3.18 15.39 0.74
C VAL A 81 3.40 14.03 1.37
N VAL A 82 3.84 13.97 2.62
CA VAL A 82 4.07 12.71 3.36
C VAL A 82 2.74 12.01 3.65
N THR A 83 1.70 12.79 3.99
CA THR A 83 0.33 12.30 4.12
C THR A 83 -0.40 12.56 2.80
N ASP A 84 -0.20 11.70 1.80
CA ASP A 84 -0.91 11.80 0.52
C ASP A 84 -2.37 11.35 0.70
N ILE A 85 -3.22 12.30 1.07
CA ILE A 85 -4.66 12.10 1.10
C ILE A 85 -5.18 12.32 -0.33
N SER A 86 -5.18 11.26 -1.11
CA SER A 86 -5.84 11.28 -2.41
C SER A 86 -7.31 10.94 -2.23
N SER A 87 -8.19 11.88 -2.60
CA SER A 87 -9.61 11.53 -2.64
C SER A 87 -9.83 10.42 -3.67
N TRP A 88 -10.69 9.46 -3.36
CA TRP A 88 -11.14 8.44 -4.29
C TRP A 88 -11.53 9.02 -5.66
N GLN A 89 -12.14 10.21 -5.70
CA GLN A 89 -12.47 10.90 -6.92
C GLN A 89 -11.25 11.37 -7.73
N ALA A 90 -10.13 11.68 -7.09
CA ALA A 90 -8.90 12.05 -7.79
C ALA A 90 -8.15 10.82 -8.31
N ILE A 91 -8.21 9.71 -7.57
CA ILE A 91 -7.70 8.40 -7.99
C ILE A 91 -8.61 7.81 -9.08
N HIS A 92 -9.91 8.11 -9.05
CA HIS A 92 -10.93 7.65 -10.01
C HIS A 92 -11.16 8.59 -11.20
N ARG A 93 -10.29 9.55 -11.48
CA ARG A 93 -10.25 10.22 -12.79
C ARG A 93 -9.83 9.25 -13.92
N GLY A 94 -9.34 8.06 -13.58
CA GLY A 94 -9.19 6.92 -14.45
C GLY A 94 -10.24 5.83 -14.17
N SER A 95 -10.37 4.87 -15.07
CA SER A 95 -11.21 3.69 -14.88
C SER A 95 -10.70 2.82 -13.74
N LEU A 96 -11.55 1.91 -13.20
CA LEU A 96 -11.10 0.88 -12.26
C LEU A 96 -9.98 0.02 -12.86
N GLU A 97 -9.99 -0.19 -14.17
CA GLU A 97 -8.94 -0.86 -14.92
C GLU A 97 -7.61 -0.10 -14.80
N ASP A 98 -7.60 1.22 -15.02
CA ASP A 98 -6.39 2.04 -14.90
C ASP A 98 -5.78 1.96 -13.49
N ARG A 99 -6.64 1.93 -12.47
CA ARG A 99 -6.20 1.74 -11.09
C ARG A 99 -5.54 0.37 -10.88
N GLN A 100 -6.14 -0.72 -11.38
CA GLN A 100 -5.54 -2.04 -11.27
C GLN A 100 -4.20 -2.12 -12.03
N ARG A 101 -4.10 -1.42 -13.17
CA ARG A 101 -2.84 -1.30 -13.94
C ARG A 101 -1.76 -0.59 -13.14
N GLN A 102 -2.08 0.55 -12.52
CA GLN A 102 -1.14 1.28 -11.66
C GLN A 102 -0.68 0.44 -10.46
N LEU A 103 -1.60 -0.31 -9.85
CA LEU A 103 -1.25 -1.21 -8.76
C LEU A 103 -0.32 -2.34 -9.21
N LEU A 104 -0.53 -2.88 -10.42
CA LEU A 104 0.35 -3.89 -11.01
C LEU A 104 1.77 -3.33 -11.22
N GLU A 105 1.90 -2.15 -11.80
CA GLU A 105 3.20 -1.49 -12.02
C GLU A 105 3.94 -1.23 -10.69
N LEU A 106 3.21 -0.85 -9.65
CA LEU A 106 3.79 -0.64 -8.32
C LEU A 106 4.21 -1.95 -7.64
N ASP A 107 3.45 -3.03 -7.83
CA ASP A 107 3.81 -4.35 -7.31
C ASP A 107 5.06 -4.91 -8.01
N GLU A 108 5.28 -4.61 -9.29
CA GLU A 108 6.47 -5.03 -10.05
C GLU A 108 7.77 -4.35 -9.54
N LEU A 109 7.67 -3.18 -8.94
CA LEU A 109 8.80 -2.46 -8.36
C LEU A 109 9.09 -2.90 -6.91
N ALA A 110 8.15 -3.60 -6.29
CA ALA A 110 8.24 -4.00 -4.89
C ALA A 110 9.23 -5.18 -4.71
N SER A 111 9.97 -5.16 -3.59
CA SER A 111 10.71 -6.33 -3.10
C SER A 111 9.89 -7.15 -2.11
N GLN A 112 9.08 -6.48 -1.29
CA GLN A 112 8.19 -7.10 -0.32
C GLN A 112 6.87 -6.36 -0.23
N ILE A 113 5.78 -7.12 -0.11
CA ILE A 113 4.44 -6.61 0.15
C ILE A 113 3.90 -7.32 1.39
N ARG A 114 3.52 -6.55 2.41
CA ARG A 114 2.80 -7.01 3.60
C ARG A 114 1.37 -6.49 3.50
N HIS A 115 0.38 -7.37 3.59
CA HIS A 115 -1.01 -7.00 3.38
C HIS A 115 -1.87 -7.58 4.49
N PHE A 116 -2.49 -6.72 5.27
CA PHE A 116 -3.49 -7.10 6.24
C PHE A 116 -4.89 -6.73 5.77
N GLN A 117 -5.84 -7.67 5.85
CA GLN A 117 -7.25 -7.44 5.49
C GLN A 117 -8.21 -8.08 6.49
N PRO A 118 -8.96 -7.25 7.26
CA PRO A 118 -9.90 -7.74 8.25
C PRO A 118 -11.31 -8.05 7.74
N PHE A 119 -11.70 -7.60 6.52
CA PHE A 119 -13.10 -7.61 6.11
C PHE A 119 -13.40 -8.39 4.82
N LEU A 120 -12.43 -8.57 3.93
CA LEU A 120 -12.62 -9.29 2.66
C LEU A 120 -11.29 -9.84 2.15
N VAL A 121 -11.35 -10.82 1.27
CA VAL A 121 -10.15 -11.37 0.63
C VAL A 121 -9.46 -10.27 -0.17
N PRO A 122 -8.13 -10.08 -0.02
CA PRO A 122 -7.38 -9.09 -0.81
C PRO A 122 -7.51 -9.33 -2.32
N GLY A 123 -7.60 -8.25 -3.09
CA GLY A 123 -7.87 -8.31 -4.53
C GLY A 123 -7.03 -9.30 -5.32
N PRO A 124 -5.70 -9.39 -5.16
CA PRO A 124 -4.85 -10.34 -5.88
C PRO A 124 -5.15 -11.82 -5.59
N PHE A 125 -5.84 -12.12 -4.51
CA PHE A 125 -6.17 -13.47 -4.04
C PHE A 125 -7.65 -13.83 -4.25
N GLN A 126 -8.39 -13.03 -5.01
CA GLN A 126 -9.79 -13.28 -5.31
C GLN A 126 -9.93 -14.17 -6.55
N THR A 127 -10.99 -15.00 -6.58
CA THR A 127 -11.46 -15.60 -7.84
C THR A 127 -12.16 -14.55 -8.71
N ALA A 128 -12.35 -14.82 -10.00
CA ALA A 128 -13.03 -13.89 -10.90
C ALA A 128 -14.47 -13.60 -10.44
N GLU A 129 -15.20 -14.64 -10.03
CA GLU A 129 -16.58 -14.54 -9.56
C GLU A 129 -16.68 -13.76 -8.24
N TYR A 130 -15.73 -13.99 -7.31
CA TYR A 130 -15.67 -13.23 -6.06
C TYR A 130 -15.34 -11.77 -6.34
N ALA A 131 -14.34 -11.50 -7.19
CA ALA A 131 -13.95 -10.15 -7.59
C ALA A 131 -15.10 -9.39 -8.24
N HIS A 132 -15.83 -10.05 -9.16
CA HIS A 132 -17.01 -9.48 -9.80
C HIS A 132 -18.07 -9.10 -8.76
N ALA A 133 -18.42 -10.03 -7.87
CA ALA A 133 -19.42 -9.79 -6.83
C ALA A 133 -19.03 -8.66 -5.85
N VAL A 134 -17.74 -8.56 -5.47
CA VAL A 134 -17.22 -7.49 -4.63
C VAL A 134 -17.28 -6.14 -5.35
N ILE A 135 -16.79 -6.06 -6.60
CA ILE A 135 -16.77 -4.82 -7.38
C ILE A 135 -18.21 -4.33 -7.63
N GLU A 136 -19.11 -5.24 -7.99
CA GLU A 136 -20.52 -4.91 -8.21
C GLU A 136 -21.20 -4.40 -6.93
N SER A 137 -20.91 -5.01 -5.77
CA SER A 137 -21.45 -4.58 -4.48
C SER A 137 -20.94 -3.21 -4.02
N ALA A 138 -19.73 -2.84 -4.43
CA ALA A 138 -19.07 -1.57 -4.09
C ALA A 138 -19.24 -0.50 -5.17
N ARG A 139 -20.08 -0.73 -6.17
CA ARG A 139 -20.29 0.21 -7.27
C ARG A 139 -21.12 1.41 -6.84
N PHE A 140 -20.44 2.54 -6.66
CA PHE A 140 -21.10 3.82 -6.30
C PHE A 140 -21.43 4.73 -7.49
N SER A 141 -21.00 4.37 -8.72
CA SER A 141 -21.27 5.16 -9.93
C SER A 141 -21.70 4.30 -11.11
N ALA A 142 -22.60 4.81 -11.92
CA ALA A 142 -22.95 4.22 -13.21
C ALA A 142 -21.75 4.39 -14.18
N GLY A 143 -21.49 3.36 -15.02
CA GLY A 143 -20.43 3.42 -16.05
C GLY A 143 -19.10 2.76 -15.68
N THR A 144 -19.01 2.09 -14.52
CA THR A 144 -17.85 1.25 -14.21
C THR A 144 -17.89 -0.01 -15.06
N ASP A 145 -16.84 -0.25 -15.85
CA ASP A 145 -16.62 -1.53 -16.52
C ASP A 145 -16.10 -2.55 -15.51
N VAL A 146 -17.01 -3.37 -15.00
CA VAL A 146 -16.72 -4.38 -13.98
C VAL A 146 -15.85 -5.49 -14.56
N ASP A 147 -16.14 -5.93 -15.78
CA ASP A 147 -15.43 -7.04 -16.42
C ASP A 147 -13.97 -6.67 -16.71
N ALA A 148 -13.70 -5.47 -17.21
CA ALA A 148 -12.34 -4.97 -17.40
C ALA A 148 -11.58 -4.87 -16.07
N ALA A 149 -12.22 -4.39 -15.01
CA ALA A 149 -11.62 -4.32 -13.69
C ALA A 149 -11.31 -5.70 -13.10
N VAL A 150 -12.20 -6.66 -13.27
CA VAL A 150 -12.00 -8.08 -12.89
C VAL A 150 -10.83 -8.68 -13.67
N ALA A 151 -10.81 -8.53 -15.00
CA ALA A 151 -9.74 -9.06 -15.85
C ALA A 151 -8.35 -8.55 -15.42
N MET A 152 -8.22 -7.24 -15.13
CA MET A 152 -6.98 -6.66 -14.65
C MET A 152 -6.60 -7.17 -13.25
N ARG A 153 -7.58 -7.38 -12.36
CA ARG A 153 -7.35 -7.96 -11.03
C ARG A 153 -6.85 -9.39 -11.12
N MET A 154 -7.44 -10.21 -12.01
CA MET A 154 -6.98 -11.58 -12.27
C MET A 154 -5.56 -11.60 -12.85
N LYS A 155 -5.26 -10.71 -13.80
CA LYS A 155 -3.91 -10.56 -14.35
C LYS A 155 -2.89 -10.23 -13.26
N ARG A 156 -3.23 -9.30 -12.35
CA ARG A 156 -2.37 -8.94 -11.22
C ARG A 156 -2.14 -10.13 -10.27
N GLY A 157 -3.20 -10.87 -9.92
CA GLY A 157 -3.10 -12.05 -9.07
C GLY A 157 -2.25 -13.17 -9.70
N ALA A 158 -2.45 -13.47 -10.99
CA ALA A 158 -1.63 -14.42 -11.73
C ALA A 158 -0.16 -14.00 -11.74
N ARG A 159 0.12 -12.73 -12.02
CA ARG A 159 1.50 -12.20 -12.02
C ARG A 159 2.21 -12.41 -10.68
N LEU A 160 1.53 -12.16 -9.58
CA LEU A 160 2.11 -12.34 -8.23
C LEU A 160 2.36 -13.81 -7.88
N ARG A 161 1.51 -14.74 -8.36
CA ARG A 161 1.68 -16.18 -8.11
C ARG A 161 2.76 -16.81 -8.98
N ASP A 162 2.79 -16.43 -10.26
CA ASP A 162 3.52 -17.17 -11.30
C ASP A 162 4.91 -16.56 -11.57
N HIS A 163 5.18 -15.32 -11.13
CA HIS A 163 6.44 -14.64 -11.41
C HIS A 163 7.52 -15.02 -10.42
N GLN A 164 8.58 -15.70 -10.89
CA GLN A 164 9.68 -16.17 -10.06
C GLN A 164 10.48 -15.03 -9.41
N ASP A 165 10.58 -13.88 -10.07
CA ASP A 165 11.31 -12.70 -9.60
C ASP A 165 10.41 -11.62 -8.99
N GLY A 166 9.12 -11.93 -8.74
CA GLY A 166 8.16 -11.02 -8.12
C GLY A 166 8.48 -10.73 -6.66
N PRO A 167 7.73 -9.81 -6.01
CA PRO A 167 7.91 -9.50 -4.61
C PRO A 167 7.60 -10.70 -3.70
N GLN A 168 8.21 -10.73 -2.53
CA GLN A 168 7.73 -11.58 -1.44
C GLN A 168 6.39 -10.99 -0.95
N TYR A 169 5.33 -11.79 -0.98
CA TYR A 169 4.01 -11.34 -0.59
C TYR A 169 3.57 -12.04 0.71
N HIS A 170 3.49 -11.29 1.79
CA HIS A 170 2.99 -11.80 3.06
C HIS A 170 1.61 -11.22 3.33
N VAL A 171 0.60 -12.06 3.33
CA VAL A 171 -0.80 -11.69 3.54
C VAL A 171 -1.32 -12.29 4.85
N VAL A 172 -1.96 -11.45 5.65
CA VAL A 172 -2.70 -11.85 6.85
C VAL A 172 -4.16 -11.44 6.66
N VAL A 173 -5.06 -12.39 6.78
CA VAL A 173 -6.51 -12.15 6.72
C VAL A 173 -7.16 -12.63 8.01
N THR A 174 -8.27 -12.05 8.40
CA THR A 174 -9.10 -12.62 9.47
C THR A 174 -9.95 -13.78 8.93
N GLU A 175 -10.38 -14.68 9.80
CA GLU A 175 -11.39 -15.68 9.49
C GLU A 175 -12.65 -15.03 8.89
N ALA A 176 -13.09 -13.90 9.46
CA ALA A 176 -14.22 -13.13 8.94
C ALA A 176 -14.01 -12.72 7.48
N ALA A 177 -12.81 -12.23 7.13
CA ALA A 177 -12.47 -11.85 5.76
C ALA A 177 -12.39 -13.05 4.80
N ALA A 178 -11.78 -14.15 5.24
CA ALA A 178 -11.64 -15.37 4.43
C ALA A 178 -12.99 -16.01 4.12
N CYS A 179 -13.94 -15.97 5.08
CA CYS A 179 -15.26 -16.58 4.95
C CYS A 179 -16.34 -15.65 4.38
N TRP A 180 -16.08 -14.35 4.31
CA TRP A 180 -17.07 -13.39 3.82
C TRP A 180 -17.31 -13.53 2.31
N VAL A 181 -18.58 -13.55 1.92
CA VAL A 181 -19.01 -13.51 0.52
C VAL A 181 -20.24 -12.64 0.37
N PRO A 182 -20.41 -11.94 -0.74
CA PRO A 182 -21.61 -11.15 -0.99
C PRO A 182 -22.87 -12.03 -0.94
N LYS A 183 -23.92 -11.53 -0.27
CA LYS A 183 -25.24 -12.18 -0.16
C LYS A 183 -25.20 -13.60 0.40
N GLY A 184 -24.14 -13.98 1.11
CA GLY A 184 -24.04 -15.31 1.75
C GLY A 184 -23.96 -16.50 0.77
N ASN A 185 -23.46 -16.29 -0.44
CA ASN A 185 -23.35 -17.35 -1.46
C ASN A 185 -22.29 -18.41 -1.06
N THR A 186 -22.75 -19.58 -0.61
CA THR A 186 -21.89 -20.65 -0.10
C THR A 186 -20.98 -21.28 -1.19
N SER A 187 -21.51 -21.44 -2.42
CA SER A 187 -20.70 -21.95 -3.53
C SER A 187 -19.54 -21.02 -3.87
N LEU A 188 -19.79 -19.72 -3.82
CA LEU A 188 -18.74 -18.70 -4.02
C LEU A 188 -17.71 -18.74 -2.88
N ARG A 189 -18.16 -18.96 -1.63
CA ARG A 189 -17.26 -19.09 -0.47
C ARG A 189 -16.32 -20.27 -0.64
N ARG A 190 -16.85 -21.44 -0.98
CA ARG A 190 -16.05 -22.64 -1.19
C ARG A 190 -14.98 -22.43 -2.26
N ALA A 191 -15.38 -21.95 -3.45
CA ALA A 191 -14.45 -21.68 -4.55
C ALA A 191 -13.36 -20.67 -4.14
N GLN A 192 -13.71 -19.63 -3.37
CA GLN A 192 -12.77 -18.65 -2.87
C GLN A 192 -11.78 -19.24 -1.85
N LEU A 193 -12.23 -20.09 -0.91
CA LEU A 193 -11.35 -20.78 0.04
C LEU A 193 -10.41 -21.75 -0.67
N GLU A 194 -10.89 -22.54 -1.62
CA GLU A 194 -10.06 -23.42 -2.45
C GLU A 194 -8.98 -22.60 -3.22
N HIS A 195 -9.33 -21.42 -3.71
CA HIS A 195 -8.38 -20.54 -4.38
C HIS A 195 -7.33 -19.96 -3.41
N LEU A 196 -7.69 -19.66 -2.16
CA LEU A 196 -6.72 -19.22 -1.14
C LEU A 196 -5.69 -20.32 -0.83
N ILE A 197 -6.10 -21.60 -0.80
CA ILE A 197 -5.19 -22.73 -0.65
C ILE A 197 -4.17 -22.76 -1.80
N LEU A 198 -4.64 -22.60 -3.04
CA LEU A 198 -3.73 -22.53 -4.21
C LEU A 198 -2.75 -21.36 -4.09
N CYS A 199 -3.20 -20.21 -3.61
CA CYS A 199 -2.34 -19.05 -3.40
C CYS A 199 -1.31 -19.29 -2.28
N ALA A 200 -1.71 -19.93 -1.18
CA ALA A 200 -0.83 -20.24 -0.06
C ALA A 200 0.32 -21.20 -0.44
N ASN A 201 0.11 -22.03 -1.46
CA ASN A 201 1.13 -22.95 -1.99
C ASN A 201 2.11 -22.29 -2.99
N ALA A 202 1.89 -21.03 -3.36
CA ALA A 202 2.80 -20.34 -4.27
C ALA A 202 4.11 -19.91 -3.56
N PRO A 203 5.29 -20.10 -4.19
CA PRO A 203 6.59 -20.05 -3.50
C PRO A 203 6.97 -18.69 -2.91
N ARG A 204 6.32 -17.63 -3.34
CA ARG A 204 6.59 -16.25 -2.86
C ARG A 204 5.44 -15.66 -2.04
N ILE A 205 4.46 -16.47 -1.71
CA ILE A 205 3.27 -16.06 -0.95
C ILE A 205 3.29 -16.76 0.41
N THR A 206 3.22 -15.97 1.46
CA THR A 206 2.95 -16.44 2.82
C THR A 206 1.55 -15.98 3.19
N LEU A 207 0.64 -16.91 3.44
CA LEU A 207 -0.73 -16.60 3.82
C LEU A 207 -0.99 -17.12 5.25
N GLN A 208 -1.50 -16.23 6.10
CA GLN A 208 -1.85 -16.56 7.48
C GLN A 208 -3.26 -16.07 7.81
N VAL A 209 -3.95 -16.78 8.66
CA VAL A 209 -5.31 -16.49 9.10
C VAL A 209 -5.33 -16.20 10.59
N ILE A 210 -6.05 -15.14 10.98
CA ILE A 210 -6.37 -14.82 12.37
C ILE A 210 -7.80 -15.30 12.64
N LEU A 211 -7.96 -16.21 13.57
CA LEU A 211 -9.29 -16.71 13.98
C LEU A 211 -10.08 -15.63 14.73
N ASN A 212 -11.40 -15.74 14.73
CA ASN A 212 -12.29 -14.78 15.39
C ASN A 212 -12.11 -14.76 16.93
N ASP A 213 -11.66 -15.87 17.50
CA ASP A 213 -11.38 -16.04 18.94
C ASP A 213 -9.89 -15.92 19.28
N ALA A 214 -9.03 -15.58 18.31
CA ALA A 214 -7.61 -15.39 18.56
C ALA A 214 -7.37 -14.28 19.60
N PRO A 215 -6.42 -14.46 20.53
CA PRO A 215 -6.11 -13.47 21.55
C PRO A 215 -5.36 -12.28 20.94
N MET A 216 -6.08 -11.35 20.37
CA MET A 216 -5.50 -10.16 19.75
C MET A 216 -5.15 -9.08 20.78
N GLU A 217 -3.92 -8.58 20.77
CA GLU A 217 -3.47 -7.47 21.61
C GLU A 217 -4.05 -6.11 21.17
N MET A 218 -4.65 -6.03 19.98
CA MET A 218 -5.27 -4.81 19.47
C MET A 218 -6.41 -5.15 18.51
N SER A 219 -7.40 -4.25 18.44
CA SER A 219 -8.48 -4.38 17.45
C SER A 219 -7.97 -4.11 16.03
N PRO A 220 -8.34 -4.93 15.04
CA PRO A 220 -8.07 -4.66 13.64
C PRO A 220 -8.95 -3.50 13.15
N MET A 221 -8.42 -2.29 13.14
CA MET A 221 -9.21 -1.09 12.81
C MET A 221 -9.44 -0.94 11.30
N SER A 222 -8.43 -1.25 10.49
CA SER A 222 -8.48 -1.13 9.02
C SER A 222 -7.49 -2.07 8.36
N GLY A 223 -7.79 -2.47 7.11
CA GLY A 223 -6.80 -3.12 6.26
C GLY A 223 -5.72 -2.15 5.80
N PHE A 224 -4.53 -2.67 5.51
CA PHE A 224 -3.45 -1.89 4.93
C PHE A 224 -2.55 -2.74 4.04
N VAL A 225 -1.83 -2.07 3.14
CA VAL A 225 -0.80 -2.66 2.29
C VAL A 225 0.50 -1.91 2.54
N TRP A 226 1.51 -2.59 3.05
CA TRP A 226 2.84 -2.04 3.24
C TRP A 226 3.77 -2.55 2.14
N VAL A 227 4.28 -1.65 1.33
CA VAL A 227 5.17 -1.96 0.19
C VAL A 227 6.58 -1.50 0.52
N THR A 228 7.53 -2.39 0.33
CA THR A 228 8.97 -2.12 0.40
C THR A 228 9.58 -2.33 -0.99
N TYR A 229 10.50 -1.48 -1.39
CA TYR A 229 11.11 -1.51 -2.72
C TYR A 229 12.55 -1.99 -2.66
N SER A 230 13.05 -2.57 -3.76
CA SER A 230 14.46 -2.98 -3.91
C SER A 230 15.40 -1.79 -4.09
N ASP A 231 14.92 -0.71 -4.73
CA ASP A 231 15.68 0.52 -4.90
C ASP A 231 15.75 1.29 -3.57
N PRO A 232 16.95 1.45 -2.96
CA PRO A 232 17.10 2.19 -1.69
C PRO A 232 16.66 3.65 -1.75
N ALA A 233 16.48 4.18 -2.95
CA ALA A 233 15.99 5.52 -3.16
C ALA A 233 14.45 5.62 -3.15
N GLN A 234 13.76 4.50 -3.16
CA GLN A 234 12.31 4.42 -2.97
C GLN A 234 12.03 4.09 -1.50
N GLU A 235 11.36 5.00 -0.82
CA GLU A 235 10.96 4.78 0.57
C GLU A 235 9.75 3.84 0.64
N SER A 236 9.75 2.96 1.64
CA SER A 236 8.60 2.12 1.94
C SER A 236 7.35 2.96 2.15
N VAL A 237 6.20 2.41 1.77
CA VAL A 237 4.93 3.10 1.89
C VAL A 237 3.85 2.17 2.45
N VAL A 238 3.07 2.67 3.41
CA VAL A 238 1.85 2.02 3.86
C VAL A 238 0.65 2.69 3.19
N ARG A 239 -0.22 1.89 2.59
CA ARG A 239 -1.47 2.33 1.97
C ARG A 239 -2.64 1.84 2.78
N VAL A 240 -3.54 2.75 3.11
CA VAL A 240 -4.81 2.48 3.77
C VAL A 240 -5.93 3.00 2.88
N GLU A 241 -6.92 2.17 2.61
CA GLU A 241 -8.04 2.52 1.75
C GLU A 241 -9.33 2.61 2.55
N THR A 242 -10.09 3.67 2.29
CA THR A 242 -11.47 3.85 2.74
C THR A 242 -12.38 4.01 1.50
N PRO A 243 -13.71 3.95 1.64
CA PRO A 243 -14.62 4.14 0.50
C PRO A 243 -14.45 5.47 -0.25
N SER A 244 -13.92 6.50 0.36
CA SER A 244 -13.82 7.85 -0.23
C SER A 244 -12.40 8.39 -0.34
N VAL A 245 -11.44 7.83 0.42
CA VAL A 245 -10.08 8.37 0.53
C VAL A 245 -9.07 7.22 0.61
N GLY A 246 -7.97 7.31 -0.13
CA GLY A 246 -6.77 6.50 0.07
C GLY A 246 -5.70 7.32 0.76
N LEU A 247 -5.07 6.75 1.77
CA LEU A 247 -3.90 7.30 2.45
C LEU A 247 -2.66 6.56 1.98
N ALA A 248 -1.56 7.27 1.82
CA ALA A 248 -0.26 6.68 1.59
C ALA A 248 0.73 7.35 2.56
N LEU A 249 1.19 6.57 3.51
CA LEU A 249 2.00 6.98 4.66
C LEU A 249 3.44 6.48 4.44
N GLY A 250 4.43 7.36 4.49
CA GLY A 250 5.84 7.03 4.24
C GLY A 250 6.79 7.63 5.27
N GLY A 251 6.27 8.30 6.30
CA GLY A 251 7.08 8.84 7.38
C GLY A 251 7.67 7.74 8.28
N SER A 252 8.85 7.99 8.86
CA SER A 252 9.50 7.03 9.77
C SER A 252 8.61 6.59 10.92
N ASP A 253 7.87 7.52 11.50
CA ASP A 253 6.98 7.28 12.64
C ASP A 253 5.75 6.47 12.24
N ASP A 254 5.19 6.74 11.05
CA ASP A 254 4.12 5.94 10.48
C ASP A 254 4.58 4.51 10.24
N LEU A 255 5.73 4.34 9.57
CA LEU A 255 6.30 3.01 9.29
C LEU A 255 6.61 2.26 10.57
N ALA A 256 7.15 2.91 11.61
CA ALA A 256 7.39 2.32 12.92
C ALA A 256 6.07 1.87 13.58
N THR A 257 5.02 2.69 13.50
CA THR A 257 3.69 2.35 14.01
C THR A 257 3.13 1.11 13.30
N TYR A 258 3.19 1.07 11.97
CA TYR A 258 2.70 -0.09 11.21
C TYR A 258 3.58 -1.34 11.39
N ALA A 259 4.86 -1.20 11.71
CA ALA A 259 5.70 -2.34 12.10
C ALA A 259 5.19 -2.99 13.38
N ILE A 260 4.86 -2.19 14.41
CA ILE A 260 4.26 -2.69 15.66
C ILE A 260 2.90 -3.35 15.39
N VAL A 261 2.06 -2.73 14.56
CA VAL A 261 0.76 -3.29 14.16
C VAL A 261 0.94 -4.64 13.48
N TRP A 262 1.85 -4.73 12.51
CA TRP A 262 2.14 -5.94 11.78
C TRP A 262 2.61 -7.07 12.69
N ASP A 263 3.55 -6.79 13.58
CA ASP A 263 4.08 -7.79 14.53
C ASP A 263 2.99 -8.32 15.47
N ARG A 264 2.06 -7.46 15.92
CA ARG A 264 0.93 -7.87 16.74
C ARG A 264 -0.05 -8.75 15.97
N MET A 265 -0.31 -8.45 14.68
CA MET A 265 -1.13 -9.29 13.81
C MET A 265 -0.50 -10.67 13.61
N LEU A 266 0.82 -10.72 13.38
CA LEU A 266 1.53 -11.99 13.23
C LEU A 266 1.49 -12.86 14.49
N ARG A 267 1.57 -12.26 15.68
CA ARG A 267 1.45 -13.02 16.94
C ARG A 267 0.07 -13.63 17.15
N ALA A 268 -0.98 -13.01 16.61
CA ALA A 268 -2.34 -13.50 16.69
C ALA A 268 -2.70 -14.48 15.56
N ALA A 269 -1.94 -14.48 14.47
CA ALA A 269 -2.19 -15.32 13.32
C ALA A 269 -1.68 -16.75 13.55
N MET A 270 -2.42 -17.72 13.03
CA MET A 270 -1.93 -19.09 12.88
C MET A 270 -0.65 -19.10 12.02
N SER A 271 0.20 -20.11 12.19
CA SER A 271 1.31 -20.35 11.26
C SER A 271 0.81 -20.56 9.82
N PRO A 272 1.66 -20.44 8.81
CA PRO A 272 1.27 -20.71 7.43
C PRO A 272 0.67 -22.10 7.24
N ASP A 273 1.27 -23.14 7.86
CA ASP A 273 0.79 -24.52 7.75
C ASP A 273 -0.57 -24.71 8.42
N GLU A 274 -0.74 -24.21 9.65
CA GLU A 274 -2.05 -24.23 10.36
C GLU A 274 -3.12 -23.46 9.58
N SER A 275 -2.74 -22.35 8.93
CA SER A 275 -3.66 -21.57 8.10
C SER A 275 -4.10 -22.34 6.85
N ALA A 276 -3.19 -23.08 6.22
CA ALA A 276 -3.51 -23.93 5.07
C ALA A 276 -4.46 -25.07 5.46
N ASP A 277 -4.22 -25.72 6.59
CA ASP A 277 -5.07 -26.77 7.14
C ASP A 277 -6.47 -26.24 7.48
N TRP A 278 -6.53 -25.07 8.14
CA TRP A 278 -7.78 -24.41 8.46
C TRP A 278 -8.59 -24.04 7.20
N LEU A 279 -7.93 -23.52 6.17
CA LEU A 279 -8.58 -23.19 4.88
C LEU A 279 -9.17 -24.46 4.24
N ALA A 280 -8.45 -25.58 4.26
CA ALA A 280 -8.91 -26.86 3.70
C ALA A 280 -10.18 -27.38 4.44
N VAL A 281 -10.18 -27.36 5.76
CA VAL A 281 -11.35 -27.74 6.58
C VAL A 281 -12.51 -26.78 6.32
N SER A 282 -12.25 -25.48 6.27
CA SER A 282 -13.28 -24.46 6.04
C SER A 282 -13.91 -24.55 4.64
N ALA A 283 -13.11 -24.89 3.61
CA ALA A 283 -13.61 -25.13 2.25
C ALA A 283 -14.50 -26.37 2.19
N HIS A 284 -14.12 -27.45 2.90
CA HIS A 284 -14.93 -28.68 2.98
C HIS A 284 -16.30 -28.43 3.65
N ASN A 285 -16.31 -27.60 4.69
CA ASN A 285 -17.52 -27.28 5.46
C ASN A 285 -18.39 -26.18 4.83
N ALA A 286 -17.92 -25.51 3.79
CA ALA A 286 -18.66 -24.48 3.07
C ALA A 286 -19.67 -25.13 2.09
N SER A 287 -20.74 -25.73 2.66
CA SER A 287 -21.82 -26.41 1.91
C SER A 287 -23.05 -25.52 1.82
#